data_7a648faede2156a0477979854d6c0a2b
#
_entry.id   7a648faede2156a0477979854d6c0a2b
#
_cell.length_a   1.000
_cell.length_b   1.000
_cell.length_c   1.000
_cell.angle_alpha   90.00
_cell.angle_beta   90.00
_cell.angle_gamma   90.00
#
_symmetry.space_group_name_H-M   'P 1'
#
loop_
_entity.id
_entity.type
_entity.pdbx_description
1 polymer ?
#
loop_
_entity_poly.entity_id
_entity_poly.type
_entity_poly.pdbx_seq_one_letter_code
_entity_poly.pdbx_strand_id
1 'polypeptide(L)'
;RARREVVVSAGAFGSPQLLQLSGIGAAQDLQKLGIAITHDLPGVGQNLQDHIDYVQSWSVPSNTASFGVSLSGTGKALGAMLEWRKQRSGMITSAIASAGAFFKSHPDVTVPDLQLVFVLAQVDDHARKQHLGHGISCHVDVLRPYSRGTVGLQSTDPRVAPVIDPRF
;
A
#
# COMPACT_ATOMS: atom_id res chain seq x y z
N ARG A 1 -29.04 -7.17 -11.60
CA ARG A 1 -29.63 -5.86 -11.99
C ARG A 1 -29.93 -5.06 -10.72
N ALA A 2 -29.48 -3.81 -10.67
CA ALA A 2 -29.85 -2.87 -9.61
C ALA A 2 -31.23 -2.26 -9.90
N ARG A 3 -31.98 -1.90 -8.83
CA ARG A 3 -33.28 -1.22 -8.96
C ARG A 3 -33.15 0.29 -9.10
N ARG A 4 -32.06 0.88 -8.59
CA ARG A 4 -31.81 2.33 -8.58
C ARG A 4 -30.44 2.65 -9.15
N GLU A 5 -29.37 2.19 -8.50
CA GLU A 5 -27.99 2.56 -8.82
C GLU A 5 -27.02 1.43 -8.49
N VAL A 6 -25.80 1.54 -8.98
CA VAL A 6 -24.66 0.72 -8.61
C VAL A 6 -23.57 1.65 -8.07
N VAL A 7 -23.13 1.41 -6.84
CA VAL A 7 -22.04 2.16 -6.21
C VAL A 7 -20.73 1.45 -6.52
N VAL A 8 -19.81 2.12 -7.20
CA VAL A 8 -18.46 1.61 -7.51
C VAL A 8 -17.47 2.17 -6.49
N SER A 9 -16.93 1.30 -5.62
CA SER A 9 -15.95 1.64 -4.58
C SER A 9 -14.86 0.56 -4.49
N ALA A 10 -14.30 0.16 -5.65
CA ALA A 10 -13.34 -0.94 -5.76
C ALA A 10 -11.88 -0.47 -5.67
N GLY A 11 -11.63 0.72 -5.11
CA GLY A 11 -10.29 1.30 -4.93
C GLY A 11 -9.70 1.88 -6.22
N ALA A 12 -8.44 2.34 -6.10
CA ALA A 12 -7.76 3.08 -7.17
C ALA A 12 -7.51 2.27 -8.44
N PHE A 13 -7.47 0.94 -8.34
CA PHE A 13 -7.24 0.05 -9.48
C PHE A 13 -8.54 -0.59 -9.98
N GLY A 14 -9.36 -1.11 -9.07
CA GLY A 14 -10.57 -1.83 -9.45
C GLY A 14 -11.68 -0.94 -9.98
N SER A 15 -11.83 0.28 -9.45
CA SER A 15 -12.86 1.20 -9.94
C SER A 15 -12.65 1.62 -11.38
N PRO A 16 -11.45 2.10 -11.81
CA PRO A 16 -11.21 2.42 -13.21
C PRO A 16 -11.27 1.17 -14.12
N GLN A 17 -10.80 0.01 -13.66
CA GLN A 17 -10.92 -1.23 -14.41
C GLN A 17 -12.39 -1.57 -14.70
N LEU A 18 -13.25 -1.52 -13.68
CA LEU A 18 -14.66 -1.82 -13.81
C LEU A 18 -15.39 -0.82 -14.73
N LEU A 19 -15.08 0.47 -14.61
CA LEU A 19 -15.64 1.50 -15.47
C LEU A 19 -15.23 1.29 -16.93
N GLN A 20 -13.95 1.04 -17.19
CA GLN A 20 -13.44 0.80 -18.54
C GLN A 20 -14.06 -0.46 -19.16
N LEU A 21 -14.15 -1.56 -18.42
CA LEU A 21 -14.84 -2.79 -18.86
C LEU A 21 -16.34 -2.55 -19.15
N SER A 22 -16.94 -1.55 -18.52
CA SER A 22 -18.31 -1.14 -18.74
C SER A 22 -18.49 -0.15 -19.89
N GLY A 23 -17.43 0.14 -20.64
CA GLY A 23 -17.45 1.07 -21.77
C GLY A 23 -17.34 2.55 -21.37
N ILE A 24 -16.89 2.85 -20.15
CA ILE A 24 -16.71 4.20 -19.62
C ILE A 24 -15.22 4.47 -19.46
N GLY A 25 -14.65 5.32 -20.30
CA GLY A 25 -13.20 5.61 -20.33
C GLY A 25 -12.82 6.32 -21.62
N ALA A 26 -11.50 6.41 -21.91
CA ALA A 26 -10.99 6.95 -23.15
C ALA A 26 -11.45 6.11 -24.33
N ALA A 27 -12.30 6.67 -25.20
CA ALA A 27 -12.95 5.95 -26.29
C ALA A 27 -11.92 5.23 -27.20
N GLN A 28 -10.82 5.89 -27.52
CA GLN A 28 -9.77 5.33 -28.39
C GLN A 28 -9.14 4.05 -27.79
N ASP A 29 -8.91 4.00 -26.50
CA ASP A 29 -8.28 2.87 -25.85
C ASP A 29 -9.26 1.70 -25.69
N LEU A 30 -10.52 2.00 -25.38
CA LEU A 30 -11.57 0.99 -25.30
C LEU A 30 -11.86 0.35 -26.65
N GLN A 31 -11.88 1.16 -27.74
CA GLN A 31 -12.07 0.66 -29.12
C GLN A 31 -10.95 -0.30 -29.55
N LYS A 32 -9.70 -0.06 -29.17
CA LYS A 32 -8.57 -0.97 -29.46
C LYS A 32 -8.81 -2.37 -28.88
N LEU A 33 -9.56 -2.47 -27.79
CA LEU A 33 -9.91 -3.73 -27.12
C LEU A 33 -11.27 -4.27 -27.59
N GLY A 34 -11.94 -3.61 -28.53
CA GLY A 34 -13.28 -4.01 -29.02
C GLY A 34 -14.40 -3.76 -28.02
N ILE A 35 -14.20 -2.90 -27.03
CA ILE A 35 -15.21 -2.55 -26.02
C ILE A 35 -16.14 -1.48 -26.60
N ALA A 36 -17.46 -1.76 -26.54
CA ALA A 36 -18.48 -0.78 -26.96
C ALA A 36 -18.45 0.44 -26.00
N ILE A 37 -18.46 1.64 -26.59
CA ILE A 37 -18.40 2.88 -25.82
C ILE A 37 -19.78 3.22 -25.25
N THR A 38 -19.87 3.25 -23.94
CA THR A 38 -21.04 3.73 -23.21
C THR A 38 -20.94 5.23 -22.97
N HIS A 39 -19.74 5.69 -22.56
CA HIS A 39 -19.46 7.09 -22.32
C HIS A 39 -17.97 7.38 -22.49
N ASP A 40 -17.62 8.36 -23.34
CA ASP A 40 -16.26 8.80 -23.51
C ASP A 40 -15.87 9.70 -22.33
N LEU A 41 -15.05 9.16 -21.44
CA LEU A 41 -14.59 9.83 -20.22
C LEU A 41 -13.07 9.60 -20.05
N PRO A 42 -12.23 10.37 -20.76
CA PRO A 42 -10.78 10.13 -20.85
C PRO A 42 -10.03 10.24 -19.52
N GLY A 43 -10.63 10.85 -18.48
CA GLY A 43 -10.04 10.91 -17.14
C GLY A 43 -10.05 9.60 -16.36
N VAL A 44 -10.85 8.60 -16.79
CA VAL A 44 -10.91 7.30 -16.11
C VAL A 44 -9.58 6.57 -16.27
N GLY A 45 -8.99 6.18 -15.13
CA GLY A 45 -7.68 5.54 -15.08
C GLY A 45 -6.49 6.48 -15.22
N GLN A 46 -6.70 7.79 -15.28
CA GLN A 46 -5.63 8.78 -15.31
C GLN A 46 -5.33 9.32 -13.92
N ASN A 47 -4.18 10.03 -13.82
CA ASN A 47 -3.77 10.74 -12.61
C ASN A 47 -3.51 9.82 -11.39
N LEU A 48 -3.06 8.59 -11.62
CA LEU A 48 -2.63 7.69 -10.55
C LEU A 48 -1.48 8.31 -9.77
N GLN A 49 -1.60 8.32 -8.46
CA GLN A 49 -0.57 8.81 -7.54
C GLN A 49 -0.39 7.77 -6.45
N ASP A 50 0.85 7.52 -6.09
CA ASP A 50 1.22 6.63 -4.99
C ASP A 50 2.48 7.13 -4.31
N HIS A 51 2.67 6.79 -3.04
CA HIS A 51 3.88 7.15 -2.31
C HIS A 51 5.07 6.34 -2.82
N ILE A 52 6.21 7.01 -2.96
CA ILE A 52 7.50 6.33 -3.09
C ILE A 52 7.97 6.05 -1.66
N ASP A 53 8.11 4.78 -1.32
CA ASP A 53 8.56 4.32 -0.01
C ASP A 53 10.01 3.79 -0.11
N TYR A 54 10.92 4.42 0.63
CA TYR A 54 12.26 3.91 0.84
C TYR A 54 12.38 3.29 2.22
N VAL A 55 12.77 2.02 2.26
CA VAL A 55 12.88 1.26 3.53
C VAL A 55 14.33 1.03 3.89
N GLN A 56 14.74 1.55 5.05
CA GLN A 56 16.02 1.27 5.66
C GLN A 56 15.83 0.33 6.85
N SER A 57 16.45 -0.84 6.81
CA SER A 57 16.36 -1.85 7.86
C SER A 57 17.69 -2.07 8.56
N TRP A 58 17.63 -2.33 9.86
CA TRP A 58 18.80 -2.65 10.70
C TRP A 58 18.53 -3.91 11.51
N SER A 59 19.54 -4.77 11.61
CA SER A 59 19.55 -5.88 12.53
C SER A 59 19.88 -5.37 13.93
N VAL A 60 19.19 -5.88 14.94
CA VAL A 60 19.39 -5.53 16.34
C VAL A 60 19.55 -6.79 17.20
N PRO A 61 20.19 -6.70 18.39
CA PRO A 61 20.28 -7.83 19.30
C PRO A 61 18.92 -8.38 19.71
N SER A 62 18.82 -9.69 19.94
CA SER A 62 17.56 -10.37 20.27
C SER A 62 16.95 -9.98 21.62
N ASN A 63 17.69 -9.26 22.47
CA ASN A 63 17.20 -8.72 23.75
C ASN A 63 16.46 -7.39 23.62
N THR A 64 16.43 -6.79 22.43
CA THR A 64 15.67 -5.56 22.19
C THR A 64 14.17 -5.83 22.10
N ALA A 65 13.36 -4.78 22.31
CA ALA A 65 11.90 -4.82 22.20
C ALA A 65 11.45 -4.80 20.73
N SER A 66 12.05 -5.65 19.88
CA SER A 66 11.71 -5.77 18.47
C SER A 66 11.12 -7.15 18.17
N PHE A 67 10.30 -7.21 17.12
CA PHE A 67 9.82 -8.48 16.60
C PHE A 67 10.90 -9.14 15.75
N GLY A 68 10.96 -10.50 15.83
CA GLY A 68 11.93 -11.23 15.03
C GLY A 68 11.75 -12.74 15.11
N VAL A 69 12.26 -13.43 14.09
CA VAL A 69 12.23 -14.88 13.98
C VAL A 69 13.47 -15.47 14.64
N SER A 70 13.32 -15.88 15.91
CA SER A 70 14.39 -16.51 16.71
C SER A 70 13.75 -17.38 17.80
N LEU A 71 14.54 -18.24 18.46
CA LEU A 71 14.06 -19.03 19.61
C LEU A 71 13.52 -18.13 20.72
N SER A 72 14.20 -17.02 21.03
CA SER A 72 13.74 -16.04 22.00
C SER A 72 12.51 -15.28 21.53
N GLY A 73 12.39 -14.98 20.23
CA GLY A 73 11.23 -14.36 19.60
C GLY A 73 9.98 -15.24 19.69
N THR A 74 10.12 -16.54 19.48
CA THR A 74 9.01 -17.50 19.62
C THR A 74 8.51 -17.56 21.06
N GLY A 75 9.42 -17.58 22.05
CA GLY A 75 9.06 -17.53 23.48
C GLY A 75 8.31 -16.24 23.83
N LYS A 76 8.79 -15.08 23.35
CA LYS A 76 8.11 -13.79 23.54
C LYS A 76 6.72 -13.77 22.89
N ALA A 77 6.57 -14.31 21.68
CA ALA A 77 5.29 -14.39 20.99
C ALA A 77 4.27 -15.23 21.74
N LEU A 78 4.69 -16.40 22.27
CA LEU A 78 3.82 -17.26 23.11
C LEU A 78 3.42 -16.54 24.41
N GLY A 79 4.35 -15.86 25.08
CA GLY A 79 4.07 -15.03 26.24
C GLY A 79 3.07 -13.93 25.95
N ALA A 80 3.24 -13.20 24.85
CA ALA A 80 2.34 -12.15 24.41
C ALA A 80 0.94 -12.67 24.04
N MET A 81 0.82 -13.87 23.46
CA MET A 81 -0.47 -14.53 23.23
C MET A 81 -1.20 -14.85 24.53
N LEU A 82 -0.48 -15.36 25.54
CA LEU A 82 -1.04 -15.65 26.86
C LEU A 82 -1.48 -14.39 27.60
N GLU A 83 -0.68 -13.33 27.52
CA GLU A 83 -1.01 -12.01 28.06
C GLU A 83 -2.27 -11.46 27.42
N TRP A 84 -2.32 -11.45 26.08
CA TRP A 84 -3.50 -11.00 25.35
C TRP A 84 -4.75 -11.80 25.69
N ARG A 85 -4.62 -13.13 25.82
CA ARG A 85 -5.75 -13.99 26.19
C ARG A 85 -6.31 -13.66 27.57
N LYS A 86 -5.45 -13.32 28.53
CA LYS A 86 -5.81 -13.03 29.93
C LYS A 86 -6.27 -11.59 30.13
N GLN A 87 -5.56 -10.64 29.52
CA GLN A 87 -5.67 -9.20 29.86
C GLN A 87 -6.12 -8.34 28.69
N ARG A 88 -6.17 -8.90 27.47
CA ARG A 88 -6.45 -8.15 26.23
C ARG A 88 -5.50 -6.98 26.01
N SER A 89 -4.26 -7.11 26.50
CA SER A 89 -3.18 -6.12 26.43
C SER A 89 -1.87 -6.76 25.97
N GLY A 90 -0.80 -5.99 25.94
CA GLY A 90 0.55 -6.44 25.64
C GLY A 90 0.94 -6.22 24.17
N MET A 91 2.11 -6.73 23.83
CA MET A 91 2.81 -6.46 22.59
C MET A 91 2.02 -6.84 21.32
N ILE A 92 1.18 -7.87 21.40
CA ILE A 92 0.37 -8.34 20.26
C ILE A 92 -0.78 -7.38 19.90
N THR A 93 -1.13 -6.46 20.80
CA THR A 93 -2.18 -5.45 20.56
C THR A 93 -1.60 -4.16 19.97
N SER A 94 -0.27 -4.03 19.97
CA SER A 94 0.40 -2.85 19.42
C SER A 94 0.50 -2.96 17.89
N ALA A 95 0.29 -1.84 17.22
CA ALA A 95 0.71 -1.74 15.84
C ALA A 95 2.25 -1.87 15.79
N ILE A 96 2.77 -2.72 14.90
CA ILE A 96 4.21 -2.89 14.73
C ILE A 96 4.88 -1.55 14.37
N ALA A 97 4.17 -0.69 13.65
CA ALA A 97 4.56 0.68 13.34
C ALA A 97 4.09 1.62 14.46
N SER A 98 4.93 1.80 15.48
CA SER A 98 4.55 2.46 16.73
C SER A 98 4.94 3.93 16.82
N ALA A 99 5.79 4.43 15.92
CA ALA A 99 6.25 5.80 15.91
C ALA A 99 6.42 6.30 14.48
N GLY A 100 6.22 7.59 14.29
CA GLY A 100 6.40 8.24 13.00
C GLY A 100 6.57 9.74 13.14
N ALA A 101 6.95 10.39 12.05
CA ALA A 101 7.11 11.83 11.98
C ALA A 101 6.74 12.34 10.60
N PHE A 102 6.26 13.58 10.54
CA PHE A 102 6.05 14.31 9.31
C PHE A 102 6.97 15.52 9.29
N PHE A 103 7.66 15.74 8.18
CA PHE A 103 8.59 16.87 8.07
C PHE A 103 8.63 17.40 6.64
N LYS A 104 9.24 18.54 6.49
CA LYS A 104 9.41 19.23 5.21
C LYS A 104 10.75 18.85 4.63
N SER A 105 10.79 18.50 3.34
CA SER A 105 12.04 18.24 2.61
C SER A 105 12.89 19.50 2.44
N HIS A 106 12.23 20.68 2.37
CA HIS A 106 12.87 21.98 2.23
C HIS A 106 12.10 23.05 3.02
N PRO A 107 12.76 24.12 3.53
CA PRO A 107 12.10 25.21 4.26
C PRO A 107 10.94 25.89 3.51
N ASP A 108 11.05 25.98 2.19
CA ASP A 108 10.05 26.65 1.34
C ASP A 108 8.78 25.83 1.10
N VAL A 109 8.79 24.55 1.47
CA VAL A 109 7.59 23.71 1.36
C VAL A 109 6.56 24.14 2.42
N THR A 110 5.34 24.44 2.00
CA THR A 110 4.32 24.99 2.89
C THR A 110 3.80 23.97 3.92
N VAL A 111 3.71 22.71 3.54
CA VAL A 111 3.21 21.61 4.38
C VAL A 111 4.20 20.44 4.35
N PRO A 112 4.26 19.58 5.38
CA PRO A 112 5.08 18.37 5.36
C PRO A 112 4.81 17.54 4.11
N ASP A 113 5.87 17.13 3.44
CA ASP A 113 5.87 16.34 2.22
C ASP A 113 6.63 15.02 2.35
N LEU A 114 7.24 14.79 3.51
CA LEU A 114 7.90 13.54 3.88
C LEU A 114 7.27 12.97 5.15
N GLN A 115 7.20 11.64 5.21
CA GLN A 115 6.78 10.86 6.38
C GLN A 115 7.87 9.86 6.74
N LEU A 116 8.13 9.71 8.03
CA LEU A 116 8.87 8.59 8.59
C LEU A 116 7.91 7.67 9.34
N VAL A 117 8.06 6.37 9.15
CA VAL A 117 7.35 5.35 9.93
C VAL A 117 8.37 4.37 10.49
N PHE A 118 8.45 4.28 11.82
CA PHE A 118 9.32 3.33 12.49
C PHE A 118 8.59 2.04 12.81
N VAL A 119 9.16 0.94 12.34
CA VAL A 119 8.63 -0.41 12.51
C VAL A 119 9.58 -1.22 13.38
N LEU A 120 9.04 -1.84 14.43
CA LEU A 120 9.81 -2.66 15.38
C LEU A 120 10.06 -4.09 14.82
N ALA A 121 10.28 -4.20 13.53
CA ALA A 121 10.64 -5.43 12.83
C ALA A 121 11.55 -5.12 11.65
N GLN A 122 12.33 -6.10 11.22
CA GLN A 122 13.03 -6.00 9.94
C GLN A 122 12.05 -6.32 8.82
N VAL A 123 11.70 -5.30 8.04
CA VAL A 123 10.78 -5.40 6.91
C VAL A 123 11.58 -5.26 5.62
N ASP A 124 11.38 -6.20 4.70
CA ASP A 124 11.94 -6.17 3.36
C ASP A 124 10.87 -6.65 2.38
N ASP A 125 10.81 -6.03 1.20
CA ASP A 125 9.86 -6.35 0.14
C ASP A 125 8.41 -6.48 0.64
N HIS A 126 7.93 -5.47 1.39
CA HIS A 126 6.58 -5.46 2.01
C HIS A 126 6.29 -6.71 2.86
N ALA A 127 7.27 -7.15 3.66
CA ALA A 127 7.23 -8.36 4.49
C ALA A 127 7.09 -9.69 3.69
N ARG A 128 7.33 -9.68 2.40
CA ARG A 128 7.38 -10.92 1.58
C ARG A 128 8.65 -11.72 1.85
N LYS A 129 9.75 -11.05 2.18
CA LYS A 129 10.99 -11.69 2.60
C LYS A 129 11.07 -11.69 4.12
N GLN A 130 11.25 -12.88 4.68
CA GLN A 130 11.45 -13.04 6.12
C GLN A 130 12.94 -13.09 6.43
N HIS A 131 13.34 -12.34 7.44
CA HIS A 131 14.69 -12.35 7.96
C HIS A 131 14.75 -13.11 9.29
N LEU A 132 15.80 -13.92 9.46
CA LEU A 132 16.10 -14.53 10.75
C LEU A 132 16.74 -13.48 11.65
N GLY A 133 16.38 -13.47 12.92
CA GLY A 133 16.88 -12.50 13.90
C GLY A 133 15.86 -11.43 14.23
N HIS A 134 16.35 -10.36 14.84
CA HIS A 134 15.56 -9.21 15.26
C HIS A 134 16.01 -7.95 14.51
N GLY A 135 15.10 -7.04 14.22
CA GLY A 135 15.43 -5.82 13.52
C GLY A 135 14.43 -4.70 13.76
N ILE A 136 14.80 -3.56 13.25
CA ILE A 136 13.95 -2.38 13.15
C ILE A 136 14.02 -1.87 11.71
N SER A 137 12.98 -1.23 11.26
CA SER A 137 12.95 -0.59 9.94
C SER A 137 12.42 0.84 10.07
N CYS A 138 12.91 1.69 9.19
CA CYS A 138 12.40 3.04 9.00
C CYS A 138 11.95 3.17 7.55
N HIS A 139 10.69 3.46 7.36
CA HIS A 139 10.11 3.82 6.06
C HIS A 139 10.21 5.33 5.89
N VAL A 140 10.58 5.76 4.70
CA VAL A 140 10.63 7.17 4.32
C VAL A 140 9.76 7.34 3.09
N ASP A 141 8.59 7.93 3.28
CA ASP A 141 7.59 8.10 2.25
C ASP A 141 7.59 9.52 1.68
N VAL A 142 7.51 9.64 0.36
CA VAL A 142 7.20 10.90 -0.32
C VAL A 142 5.68 11.05 -0.39
N LEU A 143 5.13 11.94 0.44
CA LEU A 143 3.67 12.14 0.56
C LEU A 143 3.03 12.84 -0.64
N ARG A 144 3.81 13.60 -1.40
CA ARG A 144 3.33 14.45 -2.50
C ARG A 144 4.17 14.23 -3.76
N PRO A 145 4.09 13.04 -4.37
CA PRO A 145 4.84 12.74 -5.59
C PRO A 145 4.38 13.66 -6.72
N TYR A 146 5.32 14.05 -7.58
CA TYR A 146 5.00 14.78 -8.82
C TYR A 146 4.55 13.85 -9.95
N SER A 147 4.85 12.56 -9.84
CA SER A 147 4.45 11.55 -10.81
C SER A 147 2.91 11.47 -10.95
N ARG A 148 2.47 11.27 -12.19
CA ARG A 148 1.06 11.06 -12.54
C ARG A 148 0.97 9.88 -13.47
N GLY A 149 0.53 8.77 -12.94
CA GLY A 149 0.45 7.50 -13.64
C GLY A 149 -0.92 7.18 -14.21
N THR A 150 -1.05 5.95 -14.67
CA THR A 150 -2.27 5.46 -15.31
C THR A 150 -2.67 4.06 -14.85
N VAL A 151 -3.96 3.76 -14.95
CA VAL A 151 -4.55 2.43 -14.80
C VAL A 151 -5.35 2.14 -16.07
N GLY A 152 -4.91 1.17 -16.86
CA GLY A 152 -5.53 0.84 -18.15
C GLY A 152 -5.87 -0.64 -18.27
N LEU A 153 -6.72 -0.99 -19.25
CA LEU A 153 -7.02 -2.38 -19.56
C LEU A 153 -5.97 -2.96 -20.53
N GLN A 154 -5.67 -4.23 -20.37
CA GLN A 154 -4.94 -5.04 -21.35
C GLN A 154 -5.79 -6.18 -21.91
N SER A 155 -6.97 -6.41 -21.37
CA SER A 155 -7.90 -7.47 -21.81
C SER A 155 -9.33 -7.09 -21.45
N THR A 156 -10.28 -7.69 -22.15
CA THR A 156 -11.72 -7.64 -21.82
C THR A 156 -12.13 -8.65 -20.76
N ASP A 157 -11.26 -9.59 -20.39
CA ASP A 157 -11.51 -10.53 -19.29
C ASP A 157 -11.30 -9.82 -17.95
N PRO A 158 -12.35 -9.69 -17.11
CA PRO A 158 -12.27 -9.01 -15.83
C PRO A 158 -11.33 -9.68 -14.81
N ARG A 159 -10.89 -10.91 -15.06
CA ARG A 159 -9.94 -11.65 -14.21
C ARG A 159 -8.49 -11.30 -14.52
N VAL A 160 -8.23 -10.67 -15.65
CA VAL A 160 -6.90 -10.18 -16.01
C VAL A 160 -6.67 -8.86 -15.31
N ALA A 161 -5.55 -8.75 -14.57
CA ALA A 161 -5.21 -7.52 -13.86
C ALA A 161 -5.05 -6.34 -14.85
N PRO A 162 -5.40 -5.11 -14.43
CA PRO A 162 -5.15 -3.92 -15.25
C PRO A 162 -3.65 -3.64 -15.36
N VAL A 163 -3.26 -2.91 -16.37
CA VAL A 163 -1.92 -2.31 -16.46
C VAL A 163 -1.86 -1.12 -15.51
N ILE A 164 -0.94 -1.16 -14.57
CA ILE A 164 -0.72 -0.10 -13.59
C ILE A 164 0.65 0.50 -13.86
N ASP A 165 0.68 1.76 -14.23
CA ASP A 165 1.91 2.51 -14.52
C ASP A 165 1.95 3.78 -13.66
N PRO A 166 2.63 3.78 -12.50
CA PRO A 166 2.72 4.94 -11.61
C PRO A 166 3.56 6.09 -12.18
N ARG A 167 4.48 5.80 -13.09
CA ARG A 167 5.43 6.77 -13.68
C ARG A 167 6.28 7.50 -12.63
N PHE A 168 6.79 6.75 -11.66
CA PHE A 168 7.75 7.26 -10.66
C PHE A 168 8.99 7.85 -11.30
#